data_79aca5ba980e7a9a767879b145c07f20
#
_entry.id   79aca5ba980e7a9a767879b145c07f20
#
_cell.length_a   1.000
_cell.length_b   1.000
_cell.length_c   1.000
_cell.angle_alpha   90.00
_cell.angle_beta   90.00
_cell.angle_gamma   90.00
#
_symmetry.space_group_name_H-M   'P 1'
#
loop_
_entity.id
_entity.type
_entity.pdbx_description
1 polymer ?
#
loop_
_entity_poly.entity_id
_entity_poly.type
_entity_poly.pdbx_seq_one_letter_code
_entity_poly.pdbx_strand_id
1 'polypeptide(L)'
;AGNEGGNNWGKITFPGDVDGVLTVGAVSPNLKPAYFSGRGFTADGRIKPDIMGIGATAATITSEGNTAWKDGTSFSAPIIAGLTACLRQALPDLSAQEIVGLIKNNSSQSLTPDSVMGYGIPDFYAAYRQGTGIEPSLKGDIPLQIIYREGIPVIRTKRLPFGETSIALHIYTLEGVIIQEYNVSENSETPLYTLKKGIYILAARCQSNYWTQKIQRL
;
A
#
# COMPACT_ATOMS: atom_id res chain seq x y z
N ALA A 1 -2.06 -14.94 -16.05
CA ALA A 1 -2.89 -16.12 -15.72
C ALA A 1 -3.53 -16.73 -16.98
N GLY A 2 -3.52 -16.04 -18.11
CA GLY A 2 -4.26 -16.40 -19.31
C GLY A 2 -5.73 -15.95 -19.24
N ASN A 3 -6.41 -16.04 -20.40
CA ASN A 3 -7.79 -15.55 -20.55
C ASN A 3 -8.80 -16.70 -20.77
N GLU A 4 -8.46 -17.90 -20.31
CA GLU A 4 -9.19 -19.12 -20.58
C GLU A 4 -10.25 -19.45 -19.49
N GLY A 5 -10.38 -18.59 -18.46
CA GLY A 5 -11.26 -18.83 -17.32
C GLY A 5 -12.75 -19.00 -17.68
N GLY A 6 -13.18 -18.41 -18.79
CA GLY A 6 -14.56 -18.47 -19.27
C GLY A 6 -14.85 -19.58 -20.30
N ASN A 7 -13.85 -20.35 -20.71
CA ASN A 7 -14.00 -21.42 -21.72
C ASN A 7 -13.89 -22.83 -21.08
N ASN A 8 -13.93 -23.85 -21.91
CA ASN A 8 -13.87 -25.26 -21.46
C ASN A 8 -12.54 -25.64 -20.78
N TRP A 9 -11.46 -24.89 -21.02
CA TRP A 9 -10.19 -25.10 -20.35
C TRP A 9 -10.22 -24.57 -18.90
N GLY A 10 -10.69 -23.33 -18.71
CA GLY A 10 -10.92 -22.71 -17.41
C GLY A 10 -9.68 -22.42 -16.56
N LYS A 11 -8.53 -22.96 -16.91
CA LYS A 11 -7.33 -23.01 -16.05
C LYS A 11 -6.26 -22.02 -16.48
N ILE A 12 -5.29 -21.86 -15.59
CA ILE A 12 -4.04 -21.15 -15.83
C ILE A 12 -3.36 -21.73 -17.07
N THR A 13 -2.78 -20.85 -17.90
CA THR A 13 -2.00 -21.21 -19.07
C THR A 13 -0.51 -20.99 -18.84
N PHE A 14 0.33 -21.77 -19.52
CA PHE A 14 1.78 -21.53 -19.54
C PHE A 14 2.08 -20.09 -20.05
N PRO A 15 3.05 -19.35 -19.44
CA PRO A 15 3.96 -19.78 -18.37
C PRO A 15 3.44 -19.46 -16.95
N GLY A 16 2.15 -19.19 -16.76
CA GLY A 16 1.58 -18.80 -15.47
C GLY A 16 1.60 -19.90 -14.39
N ASP A 17 1.80 -21.15 -14.77
CA ASP A 17 1.92 -22.32 -13.91
C ASP A 17 3.36 -22.58 -13.41
N VAL A 18 4.35 -21.86 -13.97
CA VAL A 18 5.76 -22.05 -13.57
C VAL A 18 5.98 -21.63 -12.13
N ASP A 19 6.81 -22.41 -11.41
CA ASP A 19 7.21 -22.07 -10.05
C ASP A 19 8.11 -20.83 -10.01
N GLY A 20 7.98 -20.03 -8.94
CA GLY A 20 8.73 -18.79 -8.76
C GLY A 20 8.26 -17.61 -9.62
N VAL A 21 7.32 -17.81 -10.56
CA VAL A 21 6.71 -16.74 -11.35
C VAL A 21 5.53 -16.14 -10.59
N LEU A 22 5.48 -14.81 -10.49
CA LEU A 22 4.33 -14.09 -9.95
C LEU A 22 3.22 -14.03 -11.02
N THR A 23 2.23 -14.91 -10.90
CA THR A 23 1.14 -15.03 -11.87
C THR A 23 -0.01 -14.09 -11.51
N VAL A 24 -0.35 -13.22 -12.46
CA VAL A 24 -1.35 -12.17 -12.26
C VAL A 24 -2.65 -12.52 -12.97
N GLY A 25 -3.74 -12.57 -12.21
CA GLY A 25 -5.11 -12.66 -12.71
C GLY A 25 -5.72 -11.28 -12.96
N ALA A 26 -6.95 -11.26 -13.47
CA ALA A 26 -7.67 -10.03 -13.79
C ALA A 26 -8.89 -9.81 -12.90
N VAL A 27 -9.02 -8.58 -12.38
CA VAL A 27 -10.26 -8.05 -11.78
C VAL A 27 -10.80 -6.90 -12.62
N SER A 28 -12.10 -6.64 -12.45
CA SER A 28 -12.79 -5.46 -12.96
C SER A 28 -12.62 -4.25 -12.03
N PRO A 29 -13.01 -3.02 -12.43
CA PRO A 29 -12.94 -1.83 -11.57
C PRO A 29 -13.70 -1.93 -10.25
N ASN A 30 -14.71 -2.80 -10.15
CA ASN A 30 -15.42 -3.09 -8.90
C ASN A 30 -14.77 -4.22 -8.07
N LEU A 31 -13.51 -4.54 -8.37
CA LEU A 31 -12.65 -5.50 -7.67
C LEU A 31 -13.16 -6.96 -7.68
N LYS A 32 -14.06 -7.30 -8.59
CA LYS A 32 -14.52 -8.67 -8.80
C LYS A 32 -13.66 -9.39 -9.84
N PRO A 33 -13.40 -10.70 -9.66
CA PRO A 33 -12.64 -11.47 -10.64
C PRO A 33 -13.32 -11.41 -12.02
N ALA A 34 -12.51 -11.16 -13.05
CA ALA A 34 -12.99 -11.17 -14.42
C ALA A 34 -13.29 -12.61 -14.86
N TYR A 35 -14.41 -12.80 -15.57
CA TYR A 35 -14.90 -14.12 -15.96
C TYR A 35 -13.87 -14.89 -16.80
N PHE A 36 -13.10 -14.19 -17.62
CA PHE A 36 -12.10 -14.76 -18.51
C PHE A 36 -10.77 -15.09 -17.81
N SER A 37 -10.50 -14.53 -16.62
CA SER A 37 -9.22 -14.74 -15.92
C SER A 37 -8.99 -16.23 -15.68
N GLY A 38 -7.86 -16.76 -16.13
CA GLY A 38 -7.44 -18.12 -15.85
C GLY A 38 -7.33 -18.34 -14.34
N ARG A 39 -7.75 -19.52 -13.88
CA ARG A 39 -7.86 -19.85 -12.45
C ARG A 39 -7.55 -21.32 -12.21
N GLY A 40 -7.47 -21.70 -10.96
CA GLY A 40 -7.33 -23.07 -10.54
C GLY A 40 -5.97 -23.40 -9.92
N PHE A 41 -5.78 -24.70 -9.72
CA PHE A 41 -4.52 -25.22 -9.23
C PHE A 41 -3.63 -25.61 -10.42
N THR A 42 -2.31 -25.47 -10.23
CA THR A 42 -1.35 -26.12 -11.12
C THR A 42 -1.48 -27.65 -11.04
N ALA A 43 -0.85 -28.37 -11.96
CA ALA A 43 -0.87 -29.83 -11.97
C ALA A 43 -0.30 -30.45 -10.68
N ASP A 44 0.62 -29.74 -10.03
CA ASP A 44 1.23 -30.12 -8.74
C ASP A 44 0.51 -29.50 -7.51
N GLY A 45 -0.67 -28.92 -7.69
CA GLY A 45 -1.56 -28.47 -6.62
C GLY A 45 -1.28 -27.07 -6.04
N ARG A 46 -0.36 -26.29 -6.63
CA ARG A 46 -0.12 -24.89 -6.18
C ARG A 46 -1.30 -23.99 -6.56
N ILE A 47 -1.61 -23.05 -5.67
CA ILE A 47 -2.61 -22.02 -5.91
C ILE A 47 -2.10 -21.03 -6.96
N LYS A 48 -2.88 -20.82 -8.02
CA LYS A 48 -2.70 -19.81 -9.06
C LYS A 48 -4.07 -19.26 -9.50
N PRO A 49 -4.15 -17.97 -9.95
CA PRO A 49 -3.09 -16.96 -9.98
C PRO A 49 -2.53 -16.69 -8.59
N ASP A 50 -1.36 -16.05 -8.49
CA ASP A 50 -0.85 -15.61 -7.18
C ASP A 50 -1.62 -14.40 -6.67
N ILE A 51 -1.83 -13.40 -7.53
CA ILE A 51 -2.47 -12.13 -7.19
C ILE A 51 -3.33 -11.61 -8.33
N MET A 52 -4.10 -10.57 -8.07
CA MET A 52 -5.00 -9.94 -9.02
C MET A 52 -4.62 -8.51 -9.33
N GLY A 53 -4.82 -8.08 -10.59
CA GLY A 53 -4.70 -6.68 -11.02
C GLY A 53 -5.86 -6.27 -11.92
N ILE A 54 -6.05 -4.96 -12.17
CA ILE A 54 -7.08 -4.47 -13.10
C ILE A 54 -6.76 -4.98 -14.52
N GLY A 55 -7.67 -5.76 -15.08
CA GLY A 55 -7.52 -6.34 -16.43
C GLY A 55 -8.82 -6.46 -17.19
N ALA A 56 -9.97 -6.20 -16.55
CA ALA A 56 -11.25 -6.00 -17.24
C ALA A 56 -11.55 -4.51 -17.29
N THR A 57 -12.00 -4.04 -18.44
CA THR A 57 -12.22 -2.60 -18.70
C THR A 57 -10.98 -1.76 -18.37
N ALA A 58 -9.81 -2.26 -18.73
CA ALA A 58 -8.54 -1.56 -18.54
C ALA A 58 -8.39 -0.43 -19.55
N ALA A 59 -8.03 0.76 -19.08
CA ALA A 59 -7.75 1.88 -19.97
C ALA A 59 -6.46 1.64 -20.76
N THR A 60 -6.51 1.85 -22.06
CA THR A 60 -5.38 1.69 -22.98
C THR A 60 -5.41 2.76 -24.07
N ILE A 61 -4.34 2.85 -24.83
CA ILE A 61 -4.26 3.75 -26.00
C ILE A 61 -4.17 2.90 -27.26
N THR A 62 -4.98 3.25 -28.27
CA THR A 62 -4.95 2.59 -29.58
C THR A 62 -3.77 3.06 -30.43
N SER A 63 -3.53 2.41 -31.55
CA SER A 63 -2.51 2.82 -32.55
C SER A 63 -2.73 4.24 -33.08
N GLU A 64 -3.97 4.71 -33.07
CA GLU A 64 -4.36 6.06 -33.51
C GLU A 64 -4.25 7.10 -32.39
N GLY A 65 -3.79 6.73 -31.18
CA GLY A 65 -3.63 7.62 -30.04
C GLY A 65 -4.91 7.89 -29.23
N ASN A 66 -5.99 7.16 -29.51
CA ASN A 66 -7.25 7.31 -28.79
C ASN A 66 -7.31 6.44 -27.53
N THR A 67 -8.01 6.90 -26.50
CA THR A 67 -8.30 6.08 -25.33
C THR A 67 -9.28 4.96 -25.69
N ALA A 68 -8.98 3.73 -25.27
CA ALA A 68 -9.87 2.58 -25.43
C ALA A 68 -9.90 1.75 -24.12
N TRP A 69 -10.94 0.94 -23.97
CA TRP A 69 -11.13 0.03 -22.86
C TRP A 69 -10.99 -1.40 -23.39
N LYS A 70 -10.14 -2.20 -22.74
CA LYS A 70 -9.82 -3.55 -23.17
C LYS A 70 -9.86 -4.53 -22.00
N ASP A 71 -10.10 -5.79 -22.34
CA ASP A 71 -10.13 -6.92 -21.42
C ASP A 71 -8.94 -7.86 -21.66
N GLY A 72 -8.34 -8.33 -20.59
CA GLY A 72 -7.26 -9.32 -20.64
C GLY A 72 -6.34 -9.26 -19.43
N THR A 73 -5.84 -10.41 -18.96
CA THR A 73 -4.77 -10.49 -17.97
C THR A 73 -3.47 -9.86 -18.46
N SER A 74 -3.34 -9.65 -19.79
CA SER A 74 -2.24 -8.92 -20.43
C SER A 74 -2.22 -7.43 -20.05
N PHE A 75 -3.31 -6.86 -19.51
CA PHE A 75 -3.35 -5.50 -18.98
C PHE A 75 -3.09 -5.46 -17.49
N SER A 76 -3.52 -6.47 -16.72
CA SER A 76 -3.20 -6.55 -15.29
C SER A 76 -1.71 -6.81 -15.05
N ALA A 77 -1.08 -7.68 -15.81
CA ALA A 77 0.31 -8.08 -15.62
C ALA A 77 1.30 -6.88 -15.67
N PRO A 78 1.28 -5.96 -16.65
CA PRO A 78 2.19 -4.83 -16.68
C PRO A 78 1.95 -3.81 -15.57
N ILE A 79 0.71 -3.62 -15.11
CA ILE A 79 0.40 -2.75 -13.97
C ILE A 79 1.08 -3.30 -12.71
N ILE A 80 0.91 -4.58 -12.43
CA ILE A 80 1.54 -5.24 -11.29
C ILE A 80 3.06 -5.26 -11.45
N ALA A 81 3.58 -5.51 -12.66
CA ALA A 81 5.02 -5.48 -12.90
C ALA A 81 5.64 -4.10 -12.62
N GLY A 82 4.99 -3.01 -13.04
CA GLY A 82 5.42 -1.64 -12.74
C GLY A 82 5.43 -1.35 -11.24
N LEU A 83 4.37 -1.71 -10.52
CA LEU A 83 4.30 -1.55 -9.06
C LEU A 83 5.33 -2.42 -8.33
N THR A 84 5.58 -3.65 -8.82
CA THR A 84 6.63 -4.53 -8.28
C THR A 84 8.02 -3.94 -8.51
N ALA A 85 8.28 -3.33 -9.67
CA ALA A 85 9.54 -2.63 -9.94
C ALA A 85 9.75 -1.45 -8.99
N CYS A 86 8.71 -0.64 -8.73
CA CYS A 86 8.76 0.43 -7.74
C CYS A 86 9.05 -0.10 -6.33
N LEU A 87 8.38 -1.18 -5.93
CA LEU A 87 8.63 -1.82 -4.64
C LEU A 87 10.07 -2.36 -4.54
N ARG A 88 10.58 -3.00 -5.61
CA ARG A 88 11.96 -3.47 -5.68
C ARG A 88 12.98 -2.35 -5.61
N GLN A 89 12.70 -1.21 -6.25
CA GLN A 89 13.53 -0.01 -6.18
C GLN A 89 13.58 0.55 -4.76
N ALA A 90 12.45 0.55 -4.06
CA ALA A 90 12.34 1.04 -2.69
C ALA A 90 12.98 0.09 -1.65
N LEU A 91 13.09 -1.20 -1.96
CA LEU A 91 13.63 -2.26 -1.10
C LEU A 91 14.79 -3.01 -1.82
N PRO A 92 15.91 -2.35 -2.10
CA PRO A 92 16.97 -2.89 -2.96
C PRO A 92 17.69 -4.11 -2.37
N ASP A 93 17.67 -4.28 -1.06
CA ASP A 93 18.38 -5.37 -0.37
C ASP A 93 17.58 -6.69 -0.34
N LEU A 94 16.28 -6.64 -0.65
CA LEU A 94 15.45 -7.86 -0.67
C LEU A 94 15.63 -8.63 -1.98
N SER A 95 15.61 -9.95 -1.91
CA SER A 95 15.57 -10.83 -3.09
C SER A 95 14.23 -10.74 -3.83
N ALA A 96 14.17 -11.25 -5.04
CA ALA A 96 12.92 -11.31 -5.81
C ALA A 96 11.83 -12.13 -5.09
N GLN A 97 12.20 -13.23 -4.45
CA GLN A 97 11.28 -14.09 -3.70
C GLN A 97 10.73 -13.39 -2.45
N GLU A 98 11.56 -12.62 -1.74
CA GLU A 98 11.10 -11.82 -0.59
C GLU A 98 10.12 -10.72 -1.03
N ILE A 99 10.38 -10.05 -2.14
CA ILE A 99 9.43 -9.08 -2.73
C ILE A 99 8.10 -9.75 -3.10
N VAL A 100 8.14 -10.91 -3.76
CA VAL A 100 6.93 -11.69 -4.08
C VAL A 100 6.20 -12.10 -2.79
N GLY A 101 6.92 -12.53 -1.76
CA GLY A 101 6.37 -12.87 -0.45
C GLY A 101 5.66 -11.67 0.19
N LEU A 102 6.29 -10.49 0.21
CA LEU A 102 5.70 -9.26 0.71
C LEU A 102 4.40 -8.89 -0.03
N ILE A 103 4.39 -9.00 -1.36
CA ILE A 103 3.21 -8.71 -2.17
C ILE A 103 2.06 -9.66 -1.81
N LYS A 104 2.32 -10.97 -1.74
CA LYS A 104 1.31 -11.99 -1.39
C LYS A 104 0.78 -11.80 0.03
N ASN A 105 1.65 -11.55 1.00
CA ASN A 105 1.29 -11.37 2.40
C ASN A 105 0.47 -10.09 2.65
N ASN A 106 0.61 -9.08 1.79
CA ASN A 106 -0.15 -7.83 1.87
C ASN A 106 -1.25 -7.74 0.80
N SER A 107 -1.81 -8.87 0.41
CA SER A 107 -2.95 -8.94 -0.51
C SER A 107 -4.26 -9.19 0.23
N SER A 108 -5.37 -8.81 -0.39
CA SER A 108 -6.70 -8.71 0.23
C SER A 108 -7.26 -10.00 0.85
N GLN A 109 -6.74 -11.17 0.47
CA GLN A 109 -7.10 -12.48 1.04
C GLN A 109 -5.87 -13.34 1.37
N SER A 110 -4.80 -12.69 1.83
CA SER A 110 -3.52 -13.34 2.12
C SER A 110 -3.62 -14.50 3.11
N LEU A 111 -4.57 -14.47 4.05
CA LEU A 111 -4.78 -15.51 5.06
C LEU A 111 -5.59 -16.71 4.55
N THR A 112 -6.38 -16.53 3.49
CA THR A 112 -7.28 -17.56 2.94
C THR A 112 -7.24 -17.54 1.41
N PRO A 113 -6.08 -17.79 0.79
CA PRO A 113 -5.96 -17.75 -0.67
C PRO A 113 -6.79 -18.85 -1.32
N ASP A 114 -7.32 -18.58 -2.51
CA ASP A 114 -8.14 -19.51 -3.28
C ASP A 114 -7.66 -19.65 -4.74
N SER A 115 -8.29 -20.56 -5.47
CA SER A 115 -7.94 -20.84 -6.87
C SER A 115 -8.55 -19.84 -7.87
N VAL A 116 -9.30 -18.84 -7.43
CA VAL A 116 -9.94 -17.84 -8.30
C VAL A 116 -9.17 -16.52 -8.28
N MET A 117 -8.81 -16.05 -7.08
CA MET A 117 -8.13 -14.78 -6.87
C MET A 117 -6.71 -14.93 -6.31
N GLY A 118 -6.25 -16.15 -6.02
CA GLY A 118 -4.99 -16.37 -5.34
C GLY A 118 -4.98 -15.73 -3.97
N TYR A 119 -3.95 -14.96 -3.67
CA TYR A 119 -3.86 -14.14 -2.45
C TYR A 119 -4.67 -12.84 -2.53
N GLY A 120 -5.36 -12.59 -3.65
CA GLY A 120 -6.21 -11.43 -3.84
C GLY A 120 -5.50 -10.22 -4.47
N ILE A 121 -6.04 -9.02 -4.19
CA ILE A 121 -5.55 -7.75 -4.74
C ILE A 121 -4.46 -7.22 -3.81
N PRO A 122 -3.23 -6.94 -4.31
CA PRO A 122 -2.12 -6.50 -3.49
C PRO A 122 -2.26 -5.05 -3.03
N ASP A 123 -1.89 -4.78 -1.78
CA ASP A 123 -1.61 -3.46 -1.24
C ASP A 123 -0.09 -3.23 -1.24
N PHE A 124 0.41 -2.57 -2.28
CA PHE A 124 1.84 -2.27 -2.43
C PHE A 124 2.37 -1.30 -1.38
N TYR A 125 1.52 -0.43 -0.85
CA TYR A 125 1.93 0.46 0.23
C TYR A 125 2.11 -0.29 1.55
N ALA A 126 1.22 -1.22 1.87
CA ALA A 126 1.38 -2.11 3.03
C ALA A 126 2.62 -3.00 2.88
N ALA A 127 2.87 -3.56 1.68
CA ALA A 127 4.07 -4.32 1.38
C ALA A 127 5.36 -3.50 1.56
N TYR A 128 5.38 -2.26 1.08
CA TYR A 128 6.51 -1.33 1.30
C TYR A 128 6.76 -1.07 2.78
N ARG A 129 5.72 -0.75 3.55
CA ARG A 129 5.85 -0.51 4.99
C ARG A 129 6.38 -1.73 5.73
N GLN A 130 5.86 -2.92 5.44
CA GLN A 130 6.33 -4.16 6.03
C GLN A 130 7.80 -4.43 5.67
N GLY A 131 8.19 -4.20 4.40
CA GLY A 131 9.56 -4.41 3.92
C GLY A 131 10.57 -3.43 4.50
N THR A 132 10.16 -2.21 4.84
CA THR A 132 10.99 -1.21 5.51
C THR A 132 11.06 -1.40 7.02
N GLY A 133 10.27 -2.31 7.60
CA GLY A 133 10.13 -2.41 9.05
C GLY A 133 9.44 -1.19 9.69
N ILE A 134 8.85 -0.31 8.88
CA ILE A 134 8.01 0.78 9.37
C ILE A 134 6.68 0.17 9.79
N GLU A 135 6.56 -0.16 11.06
CA GLU A 135 5.29 -0.60 11.63
C GLU A 135 4.22 0.48 11.35
N PRO A 136 3.01 0.08 10.90
CA PRO A 136 1.92 1.02 10.90
C PRO A 136 1.79 1.51 12.35
N SER A 137 1.85 2.81 12.55
CA SER A 137 1.29 3.31 13.78
C SER A 137 -0.13 2.75 13.81
N LEU A 138 -0.39 1.87 14.77
CA LEU A 138 -1.70 1.31 14.98
C LEU A 138 -2.70 2.47 14.82
N LYS A 139 -3.78 2.26 14.07
CA LYS A 139 -4.97 3.13 14.06
C LYS A 139 -5.64 3.07 15.44
N GLY A 140 -4.88 3.35 16.49
CA GLY A 140 -5.40 3.83 17.74
C GLY A 140 -5.66 5.33 17.56
N ASP A 141 -6.67 5.86 18.15
CA ASP A 141 -6.94 7.30 18.18
C ASP A 141 -5.62 8.04 18.36
N ILE A 142 -5.18 8.75 17.30
CA ILE A 142 -4.00 9.60 17.41
C ILE A 142 -4.32 10.58 18.54
N PRO A 143 -3.57 10.55 19.66
CA PRO A 143 -3.90 11.40 20.80
C PRO A 143 -3.64 12.88 20.50
N LEU A 144 -3.28 13.17 19.26
CA LEU A 144 -2.93 14.47 18.74
C LEU A 144 -3.96 14.90 17.69
N GLN A 145 -4.39 16.13 17.80
CA GLN A 145 -5.23 16.80 16.82
C GLN A 145 -4.53 18.07 16.36
N ILE A 146 -4.44 18.26 15.04
CA ILE A 146 -3.98 19.53 14.48
C ILE A 146 -5.19 20.40 14.22
N ILE A 147 -5.21 21.55 14.85
CA ILE A 147 -6.18 22.62 14.59
C ILE A 147 -5.44 23.86 14.08
N TYR A 148 -6.12 24.75 13.41
CA TYR A 148 -5.52 25.97 12.88
C TYR A 148 -6.19 27.18 13.54
N ARG A 149 -5.35 28.11 14.04
CA ARG A 149 -5.79 29.42 14.54
C ARG A 149 -5.02 30.48 13.79
N GLU A 150 -5.72 31.32 13.03
CA GLU A 150 -5.11 32.40 12.22
C GLU A 150 -3.99 31.89 11.29
N GLY A 151 -4.18 30.70 10.67
CA GLY A 151 -3.19 30.06 9.79
C GLY A 151 -2.00 29.44 10.51
N ILE A 152 -1.98 29.41 11.85
CA ILE A 152 -0.95 28.77 12.68
C ILE A 152 -1.43 27.37 13.04
N PRO A 153 -0.67 26.30 12.73
CA PRO A 153 -0.98 24.99 13.22
C PRO A 153 -0.77 24.93 14.74
N VAL A 154 -1.75 24.39 15.44
CA VAL A 154 -1.72 24.17 16.89
C VAL A 154 -1.91 22.69 17.15
N ILE A 155 -0.99 22.10 17.87
CA ILE A 155 -1.08 20.72 18.30
C ILE A 155 -1.93 20.69 19.57
N ARG A 156 -3.06 19.98 19.51
CA ARG A 156 -3.89 19.69 20.68
C ARG A 156 -3.66 18.24 21.08
N THR A 157 -3.16 17.99 22.26
CA THR A 157 -3.05 16.66 22.84
C THR A 157 -4.33 16.30 23.56
N LYS A 158 -4.80 15.08 23.32
CA LYS A 158 -5.86 14.45 24.12
C LYS A 158 -5.23 13.58 25.21
N ARG A 159 -6.03 12.74 25.86
CA ARG A 159 -5.54 11.77 26.83
C ARG A 159 -4.49 10.86 26.17
N LEU A 160 -3.29 10.84 26.76
CA LEU A 160 -2.18 10.04 26.26
C LEU A 160 -2.37 8.56 26.63
N PRO A 161 -1.94 7.64 25.76
CA PRO A 161 -2.02 6.20 26.03
C PRO A 161 -0.99 5.79 27.11
N PHE A 162 -1.19 4.64 27.73
CA PHE A 162 -0.26 3.98 28.63
C PHE A 162 0.13 4.75 29.89
N GLY A 163 -0.66 5.76 30.31
CA GLY A 163 -0.37 6.55 31.51
C GLY A 163 0.77 7.55 31.34
N GLU A 164 1.19 7.81 30.12
CA GLU A 164 2.17 8.87 29.81
C GLU A 164 1.59 10.24 30.09
N THR A 165 2.40 11.14 30.63
CA THR A 165 2.01 12.53 30.93
C THR A 165 2.49 13.51 29.87
N SER A 166 3.46 13.09 29.04
CA SER A 166 4.00 13.88 27.91
C SER A 166 4.54 12.99 26.83
N ILE A 167 4.63 13.52 25.60
CA ILE A 167 5.21 12.85 24.44
C ILE A 167 6.15 13.78 23.70
N ALA A 168 7.22 13.20 23.13
CA ALA A 168 8.14 13.92 22.25
C ALA A 168 7.54 14.03 20.85
N LEU A 169 7.56 15.24 20.31
CA LEU A 169 7.15 15.57 18.95
C LEU A 169 8.33 16.09 18.15
N HIS A 170 8.50 15.59 16.95
CA HIS A 170 9.50 16.07 16.01
C HIS A 170 8.82 16.63 14.77
N ILE A 171 9.31 17.75 14.27
CA ILE A 171 8.86 18.34 13.03
C ILE A 171 9.97 18.20 11.99
N TYR A 172 9.62 17.60 10.87
CA TYR A 172 10.52 17.33 9.76
C TYR A 172 10.17 18.18 8.54
N THR A 173 11.17 18.54 7.75
CA THR A 173 10.97 18.94 6.36
C THR A 173 10.52 17.74 5.53
N LEU A 174 10.11 17.96 4.27
CA LEU A 174 9.77 16.86 3.35
C LEU A 174 11.00 16.00 2.98
N GLU A 175 12.20 16.54 3.15
CA GLU A 175 13.48 15.84 2.94
C GLU A 175 13.90 14.99 4.16
N GLY A 176 13.09 14.98 5.24
CA GLY A 176 13.34 14.19 6.43
C GLY A 176 14.30 14.83 7.46
N VAL A 177 14.60 16.12 7.32
CA VAL A 177 15.44 16.85 8.29
C VAL A 177 14.59 17.32 9.47
N ILE A 178 15.02 17.01 10.70
CA ILE A 178 14.38 17.54 11.92
C ILE A 178 14.67 19.04 12.01
N ILE A 179 13.64 19.84 12.12
CA ILE A 179 13.76 21.30 12.25
C ILE A 179 13.34 21.82 13.64
N GLN A 180 12.47 21.07 14.33
CA GLN A 180 12.02 21.41 15.68
C GLN A 180 11.63 20.16 16.45
N GLU A 181 11.82 20.26 17.78
CA GLU A 181 11.39 19.24 18.73
C GLU A 181 10.58 19.90 19.84
N TYR A 182 9.51 19.23 20.25
CA TYR A 182 8.63 19.66 21.35
C TYR A 182 8.40 18.50 22.30
N ASN A 183 8.24 18.82 23.57
CA ASN A 183 7.68 17.90 24.55
C ASN A 183 6.30 18.43 24.95
N VAL A 184 5.24 17.71 24.58
CA VAL A 184 3.87 18.15 24.78
C VAL A 184 3.19 17.31 25.84
N SER A 185 2.54 18.00 26.78
CA SER A 185 1.84 17.34 27.88
C SER A 185 0.43 16.90 27.49
N GLU A 186 -0.12 15.97 28.26
CA GLU A 186 -1.50 15.54 28.13
C GLU A 186 -2.47 16.74 28.26
N ASN A 187 -3.55 16.72 27.47
CA ASN A 187 -4.60 17.75 27.47
C ASN A 187 -4.09 19.19 27.29
N SER A 188 -3.03 19.38 26.51
CA SER A 188 -2.43 20.69 26.23
C SER A 188 -2.65 21.15 24.79
N GLU A 189 -2.41 22.45 24.56
CA GLU A 189 -2.34 23.04 23.22
C GLU A 189 -0.97 23.69 23.02
N THR A 190 -0.27 23.31 21.96
CA THR A 190 1.06 23.82 21.61
C THR A 190 1.04 24.48 20.23
N PRO A 191 1.01 25.80 20.14
CA PRO A 191 1.08 26.52 18.87
C PRO A 191 2.48 26.44 18.25
N LEU A 192 2.55 26.23 16.93
CA LEU A 192 3.79 26.14 16.18
C LEU A 192 4.15 27.50 15.54
N TYR A 193 4.35 28.53 16.35
CA TYR A 193 4.60 29.90 15.88
C TYR A 193 5.90 30.03 15.06
N THR A 194 6.90 29.25 15.39
CA THR A 194 8.25 29.34 14.81
C THR A 194 8.39 28.70 13.43
N LEU A 195 7.37 27.95 12.99
CA LEU A 195 7.37 27.38 11.64
C LEU A 195 7.22 28.49 10.59
N LYS A 196 8.06 28.46 9.58
CA LYS A 196 7.90 29.28 8.36
C LYS A 196 6.72 28.74 7.54
N LYS A 197 6.25 29.53 6.57
CA LYS A 197 5.25 29.03 5.59
C LYS A 197 5.81 27.82 4.85
N GLY A 198 5.01 26.75 4.77
CA GLY A 198 5.47 25.51 4.13
C GLY A 198 4.70 24.27 4.57
N ILE A 199 5.13 23.14 4.06
CA ILE A 199 4.59 21.81 4.37
C ILE A 199 5.63 21.06 5.19
N TYR A 200 5.17 20.40 6.24
CA TYR A 200 6.02 19.68 7.18
C TYR A 200 5.39 18.34 7.56
N ILE A 201 6.18 17.45 8.10
CA ILE A 201 5.74 16.20 8.70
C ILE A 201 5.93 16.32 10.21
N LEU A 202 4.83 16.21 10.94
CA LEU A 202 4.83 16.06 12.39
C LEU A 202 4.92 14.58 12.71
N ALA A 203 5.87 14.18 13.54
CA ALA A 203 5.97 12.84 14.08
C ALA A 203 5.95 12.87 15.60
N ALA A 204 5.23 11.93 16.20
CA ALA A 204 5.19 11.72 17.64
C ALA A 204 5.62 10.30 17.96
N ARG A 205 6.37 10.14 19.05
CA ARG A 205 6.75 8.83 19.58
C ARG A 205 6.30 8.67 21.02
N CYS A 206 5.63 7.55 21.30
CA CYS A 206 5.31 7.13 22.65
C CYS A 206 5.63 5.65 22.81
N GLN A 207 6.63 5.33 23.60
CA GLN A 207 7.18 3.96 23.70
C GLN A 207 7.55 3.39 22.31
N SER A 208 6.90 2.29 21.88
CA SER A 208 7.07 1.68 20.57
C SER A 208 6.13 2.23 19.47
N ASN A 209 5.19 3.10 19.84
CA ASN A 209 4.21 3.64 18.90
C ASN A 209 4.67 4.95 18.28
N TYR A 210 4.42 5.09 16.97
CA TYR A 210 4.72 6.28 16.20
C TYR A 210 3.46 6.81 15.55
N TRP A 211 3.33 8.13 15.53
CA TRP A 211 2.28 8.83 14.78
C TRP A 211 2.93 9.83 13.86
N THR A 212 2.43 9.92 12.64
CA THR A 212 2.89 10.93 11.68
C THR A 212 1.69 11.62 11.06
N GLN A 213 1.80 12.92 10.88
CA GLN A 213 0.78 13.70 10.20
C GLN A 213 1.42 14.82 9.38
N LYS A 214 0.94 15.02 8.16
CA LYS A 214 1.28 16.19 7.34
C LYS A 214 0.62 17.42 7.94
N ILE A 215 1.40 18.48 8.14
CA ILE A 215 0.91 19.80 8.58
C ILE A 215 1.33 20.86 7.56
N GLN A 216 0.57 21.93 7.49
CA GLN A 216 0.85 23.07 6.62
C GLN A 216 0.79 24.36 7.43
N ARG A 217 1.81 25.20 7.31
CA ARG A 217 1.82 26.59 7.76
C ARG A 217 1.45 27.48 6.58
N LEU A 218 0.34 28.18 6.66
CA LEU A 218 -0.18 29.10 5.64
C LEU A 218 0.48 30.49 5.71
#